data_854696b2df833d13de2489d35a428bb5
#
_entry.id   854696b2df833d13de2489d35a428bb5
#
_cell.length_a   1.000
_cell.length_b   1.000
_cell.length_c   1.000
_cell.angle_alpha   90.00
_cell.angle_beta   90.00
_cell.angle_gamma   90.00
#
_symmetry.space_group_name_H-M   'P 1'
#
loop_
_entity.id
_entity.type
_entity.pdbx_description
1 polymer ?
#
loop_
_entity_poly.entity_id
_entity_poly.type
_entity_poly.pdbx_seq_one_letter_code
_entity_poly.pdbx_strand_id
1 'polypeptide(L)'
;MLQMGKIFIGLVFWNIVLFGVTIWLGVTHRTAHWQHEAAGVLTAIYTLLTHCIVMMHFMGSGKGIKEAVETYDLPDDPKTGYVRRTKKFKGRTSGLATLSCLLIIAAAWLGGAKDVGMVKGMTHAWFSWFVVLFNLYSFWVEYKVIDENTTMIREIDAKIAAKT
;
A
#
# COMPACT_ATOMS: atom_id res chain seq x y z
N MET A 1 -2.99 7.67 17.81
CA MET A 1 -3.48 7.18 16.51
C MET A 1 -3.27 8.11 15.30
N LEU A 2 -2.91 9.37 15.50
CA LEU A 2 -2.52 10.31 14.41
C LEU A 2 -1.27 9.89 13.60
N GLN A 3 -0.63 8.78 13.99
CA GLN A 3 0.68 8.42 13.42
C GLN A 3 0.61 7.65 12.10
N MET A 4 -0.43 6.82 11.86
CA MET A 4 -0.43 5.95 10.68
C MET A 4 -0.45 6.73 9.36
N GLY A 5 -1.26 7.79 9.26
CA GLY A 5 -1.26 8.64 8.07
C GLY A 5 0.10 9.28 7.78
N LYS A 6 0.79 9.76 8.82
CA LYS A 6 2.14 10.35 8.69
C LYS A 6 3.19 9.30 8.32
N ILE A 7 3.13 8.12 8.95
CA ILE A 7 4.01 6.99 8.63
C ILE A 7 3.81 6.60 7.16
N PHE A 8 2.56 6.45 6.74
CA PHE A 8 2.23 6.09 5.37
C PHE A 8 2.73 7.11 4.34
N ILE A 9 2.56 8.41 4.60
CA ILE A 9 3.10 9.46 3.74
C ILE A 9 4.62 9.34 3.62
N GLY A 10 5.33 9.08 4.73
CA GLY A 10 6.77 8.84 4.71
C GLY A 10 7.16 7.61 3.88
N LEU A 11 6.43 6.51 4.02
CA LEU A 11 6.64 5.30 3.21
C LEU A 11 6.41 5.56 1.72
N VAL A 12 5.34 6.25 1.36
CA VAL A 12 5.02 6.61 -0.03
C VAL A 12 6.07 7.55 -0.62
N PHE A 13 6.53 8.55 0.14
CA PHE A 13 7.59 9.45 -0.29
C PHE A 13 8.85 8.66 -0.70
N TRP A 14 9.31 7.74 0.14
CA TRP A 14 10.47 6.91 -0.19
C TRP A 14 10.22 5.94 -1.34
N ASN A 15 9.00 5.42 -1.50
CA ASN A 15 8.64 4.64 -2.69
C ASN A 15 8.79 5.47 -3.97
N ILE A 16 8.31 6.72 -3.97
CA ILE A 16 8.42 7.62 -5.13
C ILE A 16 9.90 7.88 -5.46
N VAL A 17 10.73 8.14 -4.45
CA VAL A 17 12.18 8.33 -4.64
C VAL A 17 12.81 7.07 -5.24
N LEU A 18 12.50 5.88 -4.71
CA LEU A 18 13.03 4.62 -5.20
C LEU A 18 12.58 4.32 -6.64
N PHE A 19 11.31 4.55 -6.97
CA PHE A 19 10.83 4.46 -8.36
C PHE A 19 11.60 5.39 -9.28
N GLY A 20 11.79 6.65 -8.88
CA GLY A 20 12.56 7.64 -9.66
C GLY A 20 14.00 7.20 -9.90
N VAL A 21 14.70 6.75 -8.85
CA VAL A 21 16.07 6.25 -8.95
C VAL A 21 16.16 5.02 -9.86
N THR A 22 15.26 4.04 -9.69
CA THR A 22 15.25 2.82 -10.50
C THR A 22 15.00 3.13 -11.97
N ILE A 23 14.04 4.01 -12.29
CA ILE A 23 13.75 4.44 -13.65
C ILE A 23 14.96 5.18 -14.24
N TRP A 24 15.52 6.12 -13.49
CA TRP A 24 16.68 6.90 -13.92
C TRP A 24 17.87 5.99 -14.26
N LEU A 25 18.19 5.03 -13.40
CA LEU A 25 19.26 4.06 -13.66
C LEU A 25 18.96 3.19 -14.90
N GLY A 26 17.71 2.76 -15.10
CA GLY A 26 17.31 1.97 -16.26
C GLY A 26 17.40 2.71 -17.60
N VAL A 27 17.25 4.04 -17.57
CA VAL A 27 17.31 4.87 -18.80
C VAL A 27 18.73 5.33 -19.09
N THR A 28 19.52 5.70 -18.07
CA THR A 28 20.81 6.38 -18.24
C THR A 28 22.00 5.44 -18.24
N HIS A 29 21.99 4.39 -17.40
CA HIS A 29 23.15 3.51 -17.21
C HIS A 29 23.01 2.20 -18.01
N ARG A 30 23.19 2.28 -19.34
CA ARG A 30 23.13 1.10 -20.22
C ARG A 30 24.27 0.09 -20.01
N THR A 31 25.35 0.48 -19.35
CA THR A 31 26.52 -0.36 -19.10
C THR A 31 26.65 -0.90 -17.67
N ALA A 32 25.94 -0.30 -16.71
CA ALA A 32 25.98 -0.70 -15.30
C ALA A 32 24.65 -1.38 -14.88
N HIS A 33 24.33 -2.50 -15.51
CA HIS A 33 23.07 -3.25 -15.30
C HIS A 33 22.82 -3.59 -13.84
N TRP A 34 23.86 -3.98 -13.10
CA TRP A 34 23.73 -4.40 -11.70
C TRP A 34 23.16 -3.31 -10.77
N GLN A 35 23.43 -2.02 -11.05
CA GLN A 35 22.91 -0.92 -10.24
C GLN A 35 21.39 -0.78 -10.42
N HIS A 36 20.91 -0.90 -11.66
CA HIS A 36 19.48 -0.89 -11.97
C HIS A 36 18.78 -2.11 -11.35
N GLU A 37 19.38 -3.28 -11.45
CA GLU A 37 18.86 -4.52 -10.86
C GLU A 37 18.75 -4.40 -9.33
N ALA A 38 19.83 -3.97 -8.66
CA ALA A 38 19.85 -3.78 -7.21
C ALA A 38 18.81 -2.74 -6.76
N ALA A 39 18.71 -1.60 -7.47
CA ALA A 39 17.69 -0.58 -7.18
C ALA A 39 16.28 -1.13 -7.41
N GLY A 40 16.06 -1.93 -8.46
CA GLY A 40 14.79 -2.58 -8.77
C GLY A 40 14.36 -3.55 -7.67
N VAL A 41 15.27 -4.40 -7.20
CA VAL A 41 15.02 -5.33 -6.10
C VAL A 41 14.70 -4.58 -4.81
N LEU A 42 15.49 -3.55 -4.47
CA LEU A 42 15.24 -2.73 -3.30
C LEU A 42 13.87 -2.05 -3.37
N THR A 43 13.54 -1.48 -4.54
CA THR A 43 12.24 -0.86 -4.78
C THR A 43 11.10 -1.85 -4.62
N ALA A 44 11.24 -3.07 -5.16
CA ALA A 44 10.23 -4.12 -5.02
C ALA A 44 10.02 -4.50 -3.55
N ILE A 45 11.09 -4.78 -2.80
CA ILE A 45 11.01 -5.12 -1.37
C ILE A 45 10.35 -4.00 -0.57
N TYR A 46 10.74 -2.75 -0.81
CA TYR A 46 10.20 -1.61 -0.08
C TYR A 46 8.71 -1.36 -0.40
N THR A 47 8.31 -1.54 -1.65
CA THR A 47 6.91 -1.45 -2.08
C THR A 47 6.06 -2.55 -1.44
N LEU A 48 6.54 -3.80 -1.45
CA LEU A 48 5.90 -4.93 -0.77
C LEU A 48 5.70 -4.65 0.72
N LEU A 49 6.76 -4.18 1.40
CA LEU A 49 6.70 -3.82 2.81
C LEU A 49 5.64 -2.74 3.08
N THR A 50 5.57 -1.71 2.24
CA THR A 50 4.60 -0.62 2.37
C THR A 50 3.17 -1.16 2.32
N HIS A 51 2.81 -1.96 1.33
CA HIS A 51 1.49 -2.57 1.21
C HIS A 51 1.19 -3.56 2.36
N CYS A 52 2.18 -4.34 2.80
CA CYS A 52 2.02 -5.22 3.97
C CYS A 52 1.69 -4.44 5.24
N ILE A 53 2.38 -3.31 5.50
CA ILE A 53 2.10 -2.45 6.66
C ILE A 53 0.66 -1.92 6.60
N VAL A 54 0.17 -1.51 5.43
CA VAL A 54 -1.22 -1.05 5.26
C VAL A 54 -2.20 -2.18 5.54
N MET A 55 -1.97 -3.38 5.02
CA MET A 55 -2.84 -4.54 5.28
C MET A 55 -2.87 -4.90 6.78
N MET A 56 -1.72 -4.91 7.44
CA MET A 56 -1.62 -5.16 8.89
C MET A 56 -2.34 -4.08 9.71
N HIS A 57 -2.23 -2.81 9.30
CA HIS A 57 -2.97 -1.71 9.94
C HIS A 57 -4.48 -1.95 9.91
N PHE A 58 -5.06 -2.31 8.76
CA PHE A 58 -6.50 -2.57 8.64
C PHE A 58 -6.95 -3.86 9.34
N MET A 59 -6.08 -4.84 9.48
CA MET A 59 -6.37 -6.02 10.30
C MET A 59 -6.42 -5.67 11.78
N GLY A 60 -5.43 -4.92 12.28
CA GLY A 60 -5.34 -4.52 13.68
C GLY A 60 -6.44 -3.53 14.08
N SER A 61 -6.64 -2.46 13.29
CA SER A 61 -7.69 -1.46 13.56
C SER A 61 -9.09 -2.08 13.50
N GLY A 62 -9.31 -3.02 12.58
CA GLY A 62 -10.60 -3.71 12.49
C GLY A 62 -10.93 -4.56 13.70
N LYS A 63 -9.94 -5.24 14.28
CA LYS A 63 -10.11 -5.99 15.53
C LYS A 63 -10.39 -5.04 16.68
N GLY A 64 -9.61 -3.98 16.84
CA GLY A 64 -9.79 -3.00 17.92
C GLY A 64 -11.14 -2.29 17.87
N ILE A 65 -11.63 -1.95 16.66
CA ILE A 65 -12.96 -1.34 16.48
C ILE A 65 -14.07 -2.30 16.92
N LYS A 66 -13.98 -3.59 16.54
CA LYS A 66 -14.98 -4.59 16.96
C LYS A 66 -15.00 -4.74 18.48
N GLU A 67 -13.83 -4.86 19.11
CA GLU A 67 -13.70 -4.95 20.57
C GLU A 67 -14.26 -3.71 21.27
N ALA A 68 -14.00 -2.50 20.75
CA ALA A 68 -14.52 -1.26 21.31
C ALA A 68 -16.06 -1.19 21.23
N VAL A 69 -16.65 -1.58 20.10
CA VAL A 69 -18.10 -1.62 19.91
C VAL A 69 -18.75 -2.58 20.91
N GLU A 70 -18.20 -3.78 21.08
CA GLU A 70 -18.69 -4.80 22.01
C GLU A 70 -18.52 -4.39 23.47
N THR A 71 -17.33 -3.87 23.84
CA THR A 71 -17.00 -3.51 25.25
C THR A 71 -17.80 -2.34 25.77
N TYR A 72 -18.01 -1.32 24.92
CA TYR A 72 -18.70 -0.09 25.32
C TYR A 72 -20.17 -0.04 24.88
N ASP A 73 -20.71 -1.16 24.39
CA ASP A 73 -22.09 -1.26 23.89
C ASP A 73 -22.47 -0.07 23.00
N LEU A 74 -21.64 0.14 21.94
CA LEU A 74 -21.89 1.21 21.00
C LEU A 74 -22.92 0.79 19.94
N PRO A 75 -23.86 1.67 19.56
CA PRO A 75 -24.84 1.35 18.52
C PRO A 75 -24.13 1.07 17.20
N ASP A 76 -24.25 -0.17 16.71
CA ASP A 76 -23.62 -0.62 15.46
C ASP A 76 -24.69 -1.20 14.52
N ASP A 77 -25.23 -0.35 13.65
CA ASP A 77 -26.21 -0.77 12.64
C ASP A 77 -25.59 -1.77 11.66
N PRO A 78 -26.25 -2.92 11.38
CA PRO A 78 -25.73 -3.95 10.48
C PRO A 78 -25.41 -3.47 9.05
N LYS A 79 -26.02 -2.38 8.60
CA LYS A 79 -25.82 -1.83 7.24
C LYS A 79 -24.85 -0.67 7.18
N THR A 80 -24.76 0.15 8.22
CA THR A 80 -23.99 1.42 8.23
C THR A 80 -22.98 1.51 9.36
N GLY A 81 -23.00 0.56 10.31
CA GLY A 81 -22.21 0.58 11.53
C GLY A 81 -20.70 0.47 11.33
N TYR A 82 -19.97 0.67 12.41
CA TYR A 82 -18.51 0.71 12.44
C TYR A 82 -17.85 -0.58 11.94
N VAL A 83 -18.36 -1.73 12.38
CA VAL A 83 -17.82 -3.04 12.00
C VAL A 83 -17.97 -3.27 10.49
N ARG A 84 -19.08 -2.84 9.89
CA ARG A 84 -19.28 -2.94 8.43
C ARG A 84 -18.39 -1.99 7.65
N ARG A 85 -18.26 -0.74 8.12
CA ARG A 85 -17.35 0.26 7.51
C ARG A 85 -15.92 -0.29 7.49
N THR A 86 -15.45 -0.88 8.59
CA THR A 86 -14.13 -1.52 8.68
C THR A 86 -13.94 -2.64 7.66
N LYS A 87 -14.93 -3.53 7.50
CA LYS A 87 -14.88 -4.58 6.46
C LYS A 87 -14.78 -3.99 5.06
N LYS A 88 -15.49 -2.89 4.78
CA LYS A 88 -15.42 -2.17 3.50
C LYS A 88 -14.04 -1.55 3.26
N PHE A 89 -13.44 -0.93 4.27
CA PHE A 89 -12.09 -0.37 4.20
C PHE A 89 -11.06 -1.46 3.90
N LYS A 90 -11.09 -2.57 4.65
CA LYS A 90 -10.23 -3.73 4.40
C LYS A 90 -10.42 -4.27 2.99
N GLY A 91 -11.65 -4.42 2.49
CA GLY A 91 -11.91 -4.92 1.13
C GLY A 91 -11.35 -3.99 0.04
N ARG A 92 -11.48 -2.67 0.21
CA ARG A 92 -10.95 -1.69 -0.76
C ARG A 92 -9.41 -1.68 -0.82
N THR A 93 -8.74 -1.83 0.31
CA THR A 93 -7.28 -1.76 0.39
C THR A 93 -6.61 -3.09 0.11
N SER A 94 -7.10 -4.21 0.67
CA SER A 94 -6.45 -5.51 0.51
C SER A 94 -6.38 -5.98 -0.94
N GLY A 95 -7.42 -5.75 -1.74
CA GLY A 95 -7.43 -6.13 -3.16
C GLY A 95 -6.37 -5.36 -3.96
N LEU A 96 -6.32 -4.03 -3.77
CA LEU A 96 -5.33 -3.17 -4.43
C LEU A 96 -3.91 -3.49 -3.96
N ALA A 97 -3.68 -3.62 -2.66
CA ALA A 97 -2.39 -3.97 -2.09
C ALA A 97 -1.87 -5.31 -2.62
N THR A 98 -2.72 -6.34 -2.63
CA THR A 98 -2.35 -7.67 -3.16
C THR A 98 -2.00 -7.58 -4.65
N LEU A 99 -2.81 -6.90 -5.46
CA LEU A 99 -2.52 -6.73 -6.88
C LEU A 99 -1.24 -5.92 -7.12
N SER A 100 -1.01 -4.85 -6.35
CA SER A 100 0.25 -4.08 -6.37
C SER A 100 1.46 -4.96 -6.08
N CYS A 101 1.37 -5.80 -5.04
CA CYS A 101 2.42 -6.76 -4.70
C CYS A 101 2.72 -7.73 -5.84
N LEU A 102 1.68 -8.31 -6.46
CA LEU A 102 1.85 -9.23 -7.59
C LEU A 102 2.46 -8.53 -8.80
N LEU A 103 2.03 -7.31 -9.12
CA LEU A 103 2.53 -6.55 -10.25
C LEU A 103 4.00 -6.14 -10.07
N ILE A 104 4.42 -5.72 -8.87
CA ILE A 104 5.82 -5.35 -8.63
C ILE A 104 6.75 -6.59 -8.69
N ILE A 105 6.29 -7.75 -8.19
CA ILE A 105 7.03 -9.01 -8.34
C ILE A 105 7.15 -9.39 -9.82
N ALA A 106 6.07 -9.29 -10.60
CA ALA A 106 6.09 -9.57 -12.02
C ALA A 106 7.03 -8.61 -12.78
N ALA A 107 7.09 -7.31 -12.40
CA ALA A 107 8.03 -6.36 -12.99
C ALA A 107 9.49 -6.71 -12.71
N ALA A 108 9.79 -7.12 -11.47
CA ALA A 108 11.14 -7.58 -11.11
C ALA A 108 11.52 -8.86 -11.87
N TRP A 109 10.59 -9.82 -11.99
CA TRP A 109 10.80 -11.04 -12.79
C TRP A 109 11.04 -10.74 -14.27
N LEU A 110 10.25 -9.83 -14.88
CA LEU A 110 10.44 -9.42 -16.26
C LEU A 110 11.79 -8.70 -16.49
N GLY A 111 12.29 -8.00 -15.48
CA GLY A 111 13.63 -7.41 -15.50
C GLY A 111 14.70 -8.49 -15.65
N GLY A 112 14.70 -9.49 -14.78
CA GLY A 112 15.62 -10.63 -14.86
C GLY A 112 15.45 -11.44 -16.15
N ALA A 113 14.21 -11.66 -16.61
CA ALA A 113 13.94 -12.35 -17.87
C ALA A 113 14.49 -11.60 -19.09
N LYS A 114 14.47 -10.25 -19.07
CA LYS A 114 15.10 -9.41 -20.10
C LYS A 114 16.63 -9.59 -20.10
N ASP A 115 17.25 -9.66 -18.93
CA ASP A 115 18.71 -9.72 -18.82
C ASP A 115 19.28 -11.07 -19.31
N VAL A 116 18.49 -12.15 -19.24
CA VAL A 116 18.81 -13.44 -19.85
C VAL A 116 18.27 -13.60 -21.29
N GLY A 117 17.76 -12.54 -21.89
CA GLY A 117 17.31 -12.53 -23.28
C GLY A 117 15.97 -13.21 -23.56
N MET A 118 15.19 -13.58 -22.52
CA MET A 118 13.88 -14.23 -22.69
C MET A 118 12.79 -13.28 -23.16
N VAL A 119 12.90 -11.98 -22.83
CA VAL A 119 11.94 -10.95 -23.21
C VAL A 119 12.62 -9.71 -23.78
N LYS A 120 11.89 -8.98 -24.62
CA LYS A 120 12.40 -7.71 -25.17
C LYS A 120 12.45 -6.63 -24.10
N GLY A 121 13.50 -5.79 -24.07
CA GLY A 121 13.63 -4.70 -23.12
C GLY A 121 12.46 -3.70 -23.14
N MET A 122 11.86 -3.47 -24.32
CA MET A 122 10.67 -2.64 -24.45
C MET A 122 9.46 -3.20 -23.65
N THR A 123 9.29 -4.53 -23.62
CA THR A 123 8.22 -5.18 -22.85
C THR A 123 8.37 -4.92 -21.35
N HIS A 124 9.59 -5.10 -20.81
CA HIS A 124 9.89 -4.77 -19.42
C HIS A 124 9.65 -3.30 -19.13
N ALA A 125 10.10 -2.38 -19.99
CA ALA A 125 9.96 -0.94 -19.80
C ALA A 125 8.48 -0.51 -19.72
N TRP A 126 7.64 -0.90 -20.68
CA TRP A 126 6.21 -0.56 -20.67
C TRP A 126 5.47 -1.15 -19.48
N PHE A 127 5.78 -2.40 -19.15
CA PHE A 127 5.16 -3.05 -17.99
C PHE A 127 5.57 -2.35 -16.69
N SER A 128 6.84 -1.96 -16.54
CA SER A 128 7.31 -1.23 -15.36
C SER A 128 6.63 0.13 -15.19
N TRP A 129 6.44 0.89 -16.28
CA TRP A 129 5.67 2.13 -16.24
C TRP A 129 4.23 1.90 -15.77
N PHE A 130 3.56 0.88 -16.32
CA PHE A 130 2.22 0.51 -15.88
C PHE A 130 2.20 0.20 -14.38
N VAL A 131 3.17 -0.60 -13.89
CA VAL A 131 3.27 -0.98 -12.47
C VAL A 131 3.50 0.24 -11.57
N VAL A 132 4.36 1.18 -11.97
CA VAL A 132 4.57 2.42 -11.22
C VAL A 132 3.27 3.22 -11.11
N LEU A 133 2.60 3.47 -12.23
CA LEU A 133 1.33 4.23 -12.23
C LEU A 133 0.24 3.53 -11.39
N PHE A 134 0.15 2.20 -11.48
CA PHE A 134 -0.78 1.42 -10.67
C PHE A 134 -0.48 1.52 -9.17
N ASN A 135 0.79 1.47 -8.77
CA ASN A 135 1.18 1.64 -7.37
C ASN A 135 0.89 3.05 -6.86
N LEU A 136 1.14 4.10 -7.65
CA LEU A 136 0.78 5.47 -7.28
C LEU A 136 -0.72 5.63 -7.06
N TYR A 137 -1.55 5.03 -7.94
CA TYR A 137 -3.00 4.98 -7.76
C TYR A 137 -3.39 4.22 -6.48
N SER A 138 -2.76 3.06 -6.22
CA SER A 138 -3.02 2.26 -5.02
C SER A 138 -2.68 3.04 -3.74
N PHE A 139 -1.53 3.71 -3.70
CA PHE A 139 -1.15 4.56 -2.57
C PHE A 139 -2.14 5.70 -2.33
N TRP A 140 -2.63 6.33 -3.39
CA TRP A 140 -3.66 7.36 -3.26
C TRP A 140 -4.97 6.83 -2.66
N VAL A 141 -5.43 5.65 -3.09
CA VAL A 141 -6.64 5.02 -2.52
C VAL A 141 -6.40 4.60 -1.07
N GLU A 142 -5.25 3.99 -0.77
CA GLU A 142 -4.87 3.57 0.58
C GLU A 142 -4.81 4.76 1.53
N TYR A 143 -4.20 5.87 1.11
CA TYR A 143 -4.17 7.11 1.90
C TYR A 143 -5.57 7.59 2.27
N LYS A 144 -6.48 7.66 1.29
CA LYS A 144 -7.88 8.07 1.54
C LYS A 144 -8.58 7.15 2.54
N VAL A 145 -8.38 5.84 2.39
CA VAL A 145 -9.02 4.87 3.29
C VAL A 145 -8.42 4.91 4.70
N ILE A 146 -7.12 5.18 4.83
CA ILE A 146 -6.46 5.40 6.13
C ILE A 146 -7.06 6.63 6.83
N ASP A 147 -7.28 7.71 6.09
CA ASP A 147 -7.88 8.94 6.63
C ASP A 147 -9.34 8.73 7.06
N GLU A 148 -10.14 8.06 6.21
CA GLU A 148 -11.53 7.67 6.54
C GLU A 148 -11.57 6.76 7.81
N ASN A 149 -10.64 5.81 7.93
CA ASN A 149 -10.53 4.92 9.10
C ASN A 149 -10.12 5.70 10.35
N THR A 150 -9.18 6.63 10.24
CA THR A 150 -8.74 7.48 11.34
C THR A 150 -9.88 8.37 11.86
N THR A 151 -10.66 8.93 10.97
CA THR A 151 -11.85 9.74 11.31
C THR A 151 -12.88 8.88 12.05
N MET A 152 -13.14 7.68 11.57
CA MET A 152 -14.07 6.74 12.22
C MET A 152 -13.61 6.35 13.63
N ILE A 153 -12.30 6.12 13.84
CA ILE A 153 -11.76 5.81 15.16
C ILE A 153 -11.97 6.99 16.12
N ARG A 154 -11.75 8.24 15.66
CA ARG A 154 -12.03 9.43 16.47
C ARG A 154 -13.50 9.57 16.85
N GLU A 155 -14.42 9.22 15.94
CA GLU A 155 -15.87 9.18 16.26
C GLU A 155 -16.15 8.18 17.39
N ILE A 156 -15.51 7.02 17.35
CA ILE A 156 -15.65 5.99 18.40
C ILE A 156 -15.09 6.49 19.73
N ASP A 157 -13.88 7.03 19.73
CA ASP A 157 -13.21 7.55 20.93
C ASP A 157 -14.07 8.66 21.59
N ALA A 158 -14.65 9.57 20.79
CA ALA A 158 -15.53 10.62 21.31
C ALA A 158 -16.82 10.06 21.94
N LYS A 159 -17.40 9.01 21.36
CA LYS A 159 -18.58 8.35 21.93
C LYS A 159 -18.29 7.59 23.22
N ILE A 160 -17.12 6.97 23.31
CA ILE A 160 -16.66 6.31 24.54
C ILE A 160 -16.49 7.36 25.64
N ALA A 161 -15.79 8.45 25.35
CA ALA A 161 -15.58 9.54 26.32
C ALA A 161 -16.89 10.19 26.82
N ALA A 162 -17.96 10.17 26.01
CA ALA A 162 -19.28 10.68 26.42
C ALA A 162 -20.08 9.68 27.28
N LYS A 163 -19.67 8.41 27.37
CA LYS A 163 -20.32 7.37 28.20
C LYS A 163 -19.63 7.14 29.54
N THR A 164 -18.35 7.55 29.65
CA THR A 164 -17.56 7.49 30.90
C THR A 164 -17.58 8.79 31.67
#